data_c17918fb4526d3d41827f9983a90e980
#
_entry.id   c17918fb4526d3d41827f9983a90e980
#
_cell.length_a   1.000
_cell.length_b   1.000
_cell.length_c   1.000
_cell.angle_alpha   90.00
_cell.angle_beta   90.00
_cell.angle_gamma   90.00
#
_symmetry.space_group_name_H-M   'P 1'
#
loop_
_entity.id
_entity.type
_entity.pdbx_description
1 polymer ?
#
loop_
_entity_poly.entity_id
_entity_poly.type
_entity_poly.pdbx_seq_one_letter_code
_entity_poly.pdbx_strand_id
1 'polypeptide(L)'
;IEVRQHALVLNCCRGSKINETLAHFIQAMGSGLGGSTGIAVVDPYRISFKIPEVTASHMEGWLMETSPRALEAIMRMTIPNGRAVRARFVQVARRFGILRRDVDPRKVNISGMMKRYDGTPVAEETLSKLFHERMDIPGTMDLMSDIQNGDVRIIVTPPGPLGQSPRSERDMLLPAWSDRDLREKLENRLLSERCIMVCLNCLNVARSRVSRLEDR
;
A
#
# COMPACT_ATOMS: atom_id res chain seq x y z
N ILE A 1 -2.87 19.06 -1.34
CA ILE A 1 -3.82 17.97 -1.61
C ILE A 1 -4.51 18.24 -2.94
N GLU A 2 -4.39 17.35 -3.91
CA GLU A 2 -5.13 17.45 -5.18
C GLU A 2 -6.46 16.70 -5.06
N VAL A 3 -7.55 17.36 -5.43
CA VAL A 3 -8.90 16.77 -5.44
C VAL A 3 -9.24 16.30 -6.85
N ARG A 4 -9.50 15.00 -7.03
CA ARG A 4 -9.87 14.36 -8.30
C ARG A 4 -11.25 13.75 -8.20
N GLN A 5 -11.88 13.43 -9.34
CA GLN A 5 -13.25 12.89 -9.37
C GLN A 5 -13.48 11.68 -8.46
N HIS A 6 -12.47 10.81 -8.29
CA HIS A 6 -12.59 9.57 -7.50
C HIS A 6 -11.37 9.31 -6.60
N ALA A 7 -10.51 10.31 -6.38
CA ALA A 7 -9.32 10.14 -5.58
C ALA A 7 -8.83 11.46 -4.99
N LEU A 8 -8.23 11.39 -3.81
CA LEU A 8 -7.45 12.47 -3.23
C LEU A 8 -5.97 12.13 -3.36
N VAL A 9 -5.16 13.07 -3.80
CA VAL A 9 -3.71 12.87 -3.92
C VAL A 9 -2.99 13.85 -3.00
N LEU A 10 -2.25 13.31 -2.05
CA LEU A 10 -1.39 14.05 -1.16
C LEU A 10 0.05 14.03 -1.69
N ASN A 11 0.53 15.13 -2.26
CA ASN A 11 1.92 15.29 -2.71
C ASN A 11 2.80 15.68 -1.52
N CYS A 12 3.32 14.68 -0.81
CA CYS A 12 4.07 14.90 0.44
C CYS A 12 5.58 14.97 0.23
N CYS A 13 6.15 14.24 -0.73
CA CYS A 13 7.59 14.20 -1.07
C CYS A 13 8.52 13.90 0.13
N ARG A 14 8.05 13.16 1.14
CA ARG A 14 8.81 12.84 2.36
C ARG A 14 9.41 11.43 2.38
N GLY A 15 9.36 10.73 1.24
CA GLY A 15 9.85 9.37 1.11
C GLY A 15 8.84 8.29 1.49
N SER A 16 9.13 7.05 1.10
CA SER A 16 8.16 5.96 1.18
C SER A 16 7.70 5.65 2.60
N LYS A 17 8.59 5.67 3.59
CA LYS A 17 8.23 5.27 4.97
C LYS A 17 7.30 6.28 5.65
N ILE A 18 7.57 7.57 5.51
CA ILE A 18 6.69 8.63 6.04
C ILE A 18 5.36 8.59 5.30
N ASN A 19 5.39 8.48 3.97
CA ASN A 19 4.18 8.42 3.17
C ASN A 19 3.34 7.16 3.49
N GLU A 20 3.96 6.00 3.74
CA GLU A 20 3.26 4.79 4.16
C GLU A 20 2.61 4.96 5.55
N THR A 21 3.32 5.59 6.49
CA THR A 21 2.78 5.92 7.82
C THR A 21 1.58 6.85 7.73
N LEU A 22 1.69 7.94 6.97
CA LEU A 22 0.57 8.87 6.71
C LEU A 22 -0.61 8.18 6.03
N ALA A 23 -0.36 7.30 5.06
CA ALA A 23 -1.41 6.57 4.38
C ALA A 23 -2.21 5.71 5.35
N HIS A 24 -1.54 4.98 6.24
CA HIS A 24 -2.21 4.19 7.27
C HIS A 24 -2.96 5.05 8.28
N PHE A 25 -2.39 6.18 8.69
CA PHE A 25 -3.06 7.13 9.57
C PHE A 25 -4.37 7.64 8.97
N ILE A 26 -4.31 8.14 7.74
CA ILE A 26 -5.49 8.69 7.04
C ILE A 26 -6.54 7.59 6.78
N GLN A 27 -6.12 6.38 6.43
CA GLN A 27 -7.03 5.24 6.29
C GLN A 27 -7.69 4.87 7.63
N ALA A 28 -6.95 4.90 8.74
CA ALA A 28 -7.47 4.64 10.07
C ALA A 28 -8.55 5.67 10.46
N MET A 29 -8.28 6.96 10.25
CA MET A 29 -9.23 8.03 10.51
C MET A 29 -10.45 7.93 9.60
N GLY A 30 -10.25 7.66 8.32
CA GLY A 30 -11.33 7.52 7.32
C GLY A 30 -12.24 6.31 7.57
N SER A 31 -11.72 5.23 8.13
CA SER A 31 -12.52 4.05 8.48
C SER A 31 -13.59 4.33 9.54
N GLY A 32 -13.38 5.37 10.36
CA GLY A 32 -14.34 5.85 11.34
C GLY A 32 -15.55 6.58 10.74
N LEU A 33 -15.46 7.07 9.50
CA LEU A 33 -16.55 7.83 8.86
C LEU A 33 -17.59 6.94 8.18
N GLY A 34 -17.22 5.78 7.67
CA GLY A 34 -18.16 4.98 6.88
C GLY A 34 -17.88 3.49 6.78
N GLY A 35 -16.95 2.98 7.58
CA GLY A 35 -16.64 1.53 7.63
C GLY A 35 -15.90 0.98 6.41
N SER A 36 -15.63 1.78 5.39
CA SER A 36 -14.89 1.38 4.19
C SER A 36 -13.40 1.66 4.38
N THR A 37 -12.59 0.60 4.43
CA THR A 37 -11.14 0.74 4.30
C THR A 37 -10.81 1.12 2.86
N GLY A 38 -10.65 2.41 2.62
CA GLY A 38 -10.24 2.90 1.32
C GLY A 38 -8.87 2.38 0.89
N ILE A 39 -8.61 2.41 -0.41
CA ILE A 39 -7.33 1.99 -0.98
C ILE A 39 -6.41 3.19 -1.01
N ALA A 40 -5.21 3.07 -0.43
CA ALA A 40 -4.13 4.01 -0.61
C ALA A 40 -3.03 3.42 -1.49
N VAL A 41 -2.54 4.21 -2.43
CA VAL A 41 -1.36 3.89 -3.23
C VAL A 41 -0.26 4.85 -2.82
N VAL A 42 0.87 4.31 -2.41
CA VAL A 42 1.98 5.09 -1.83
C VAL A 42 3.19 5.00 -2.73
N ASP A 43 3.78 6.14 -3.04
CA ASP A 43 5.11 6.25 -3.62
C ASP A 43 5.96 7.27 -2.81
N PRO A 44 7.27 7.41 -3.06
CA PRO A 44 8.12 8.31 -2.29
C PRO A 44 7.72 9.79 -2.35
N TYR A 45 6.93 10.18 -3.33
CA TYR A 45 6.57 11.58 -3.60
C TYR A 45 5.13 11.91 -3.20
N ARG A 46 4.22 10.89 -3.20
CA ARG A 46 2.78 11.11 -3.00
C ARG A 46 2.06 9.88 -2.48
N ILE A 47 0.83 10.14 -2.04
CA ILE A 47 -0.14 9.15 -1.60
C ILE A 47 -1.44 9.41 -2.34
N SER A 48 -1.96 8.41 -3.03
CA SER A 48 -3.27 8.46 -3.70
C SER A 48 -4.30 7.69 -2.89
N PHE A 49 -5.38 8.32 -2.51
CA PHE A 49 -6.45 7.72 -1.73
C PHE A 49 -7.71 7.55 -2.58
N LYS A 50 -8.33 6.37 -2.53
CA LYS A 50 -9.67 6.11 -3.04
C LYS A 50 -10.58 5.79 -1.86
N ILE A 51 -10.99 6.81 -1.13
CA ILE A 51 -11.88 6.72 0.02
C ILE A 51 -13.08 7.64 -0.29
N PRO A 52 -14.25 7.09 -0.69
CA PRO A 52 -15.37 7.90 -1.21
C PRO A 52 -15.87 8.98 -0.25
N GLU A 53 -15.82 8.73 1.05
CA GLU A 53 -16.38 9.59 2.09
C GLU A 53 -15.38 10.58 2.68
N VAL A 54 -14.10 10.49 2.28
CA VAL A 54 -13.04 11.38 2.77
C VAL A 54 -12.86 12.54 1.81
N THR A 55 -12.92 13.75 2.34
CA THR A 55 -12.65 15.00 1.62
C THR A 55 -11.27 15.55 1.97
N ALA A 56 -10.79 16.52 1.19
CA ALA A 56 -9.55 17.23 1.50
C ALA A 56 -9.61 17.92 2.86
N SER A 57 -10.77 18.48 3.22
CA SER A 57 -10.99 19.13 4.53
C SER A 57 -10.92 18.12 5.69
N HIS A 58 -11.41 16.89 5.51
CA HIS A 58 -11.23 15.85 6.52
C HIS A 58 -9.75 15.54 6.74
N MET A 59 -8.99 15.36 5.65
CA MET A 59 -7.55 15.08 5.75
C MET A 59 -6.77 16.21 6.41
N GLU A 60 -7.10 17.46 6.06
CA GLU A 60 -6.52 18.66 6.67
C GLU A 60 -6.84 18.72 8.16
N GLY A 61 -8.12 18.55 8.54
CA GLY A 61 -8.56 18.53 9.94
C GLY A 61 -7.83 17.45 10.74
N TRP A 62 -7.72 16.23 10.24
CA TRP A 62 -7.00 15.18 10.97
C TRP A 62 -5.52 15.48 11.18
N LEU A 63 -4.85 16.08 10.18
CA LEU A 63 -3.43 16.44 10.31
C LEU A 63 -3.21 17.62 11.25
N MET A 64 -4.17 18.56 11.32
CA MET A 64 -4.11 19.73 12.17
C MET A 64 -4.53 19.45 13.64
N GLU A 65 -5.52 18.58 13.84
CA GLU A 65 -6.16 18.40 15.14
C GLU A 65 -5.63 17.19 15.91
N THR A 66 -5.10 16.17 15.20
CA THR A 66 -4.59 14.97 15.90
C THR A 66 -3.23 15.25 16.52
N SER A 67 -3.13 15.05 17.84
CA SER A 67 -1.83 15.15 18.51
C SER A 67 -0.80 14.21 17.86
N PRO A 68 0.39 14.72 17.46
CA PRO A 68 1.44 13.87 16.88
C PRO A 68 1.80 12.67 17.78
N ARG A 69 1.77 12.86 19.11
CA ARG A 69 2.03 11.79 20.09
C ARG A 69 1.01 10.65 20.05
N ALA A 70 -0.21 10.91 19.56
CA ALA A 70 -1.24 9.88 19.44
C ALA A 70 -1.01 8.95 18.22
N LEU A 71 -0.15 9.35 17.28
CA LEU A 71 0.08 8.62 16.03
C LEU A 71 0.50 7.16 16.29
N GLU A 72 1.47 6.93 17.16
CA GLU A 72 1.94 5.55 17.45
C GLU A 72 0.82 4.71 18.05
N ALA A 73 0.02 5.26 18.97
CA ALA A 73 -1.11 4.56 19.57
C ALA A 73 -2.16 4.19 18.50
N ILE A 74 -2.48 5.12 17.59
CA ILE A 74 -3.39 4.87 16.47
C ILE A 74 -2.86 3.75 15.58
N MET A 75 -1.56 3.78 15.23
CA MET A 75 -0.93 2.73 14.43
C MET A 75 -1.01 1.37 15.12
N ARG A 76 -0.71 1.30 16.42
CA ARG A 76 -0.77 0.06 17.20
C ARG A 76 -2.19 -0.51 17.28
N MET A 77 -3.21 0.33 17.29
CA MET A 77 -4.62 -0.10 17.34
C MET A 77 -5.14 -0.58 15.97
N THR A 78 -4.73 0.04 14.89
CA THR A 78 -5.34 -0.14 13.56
C THR A 78 -4.62 -1.15 12.68
N ILE A 79 -3.29 -1.26 12.80
CA ILE A 79 -2.46 -2.13 11.95
C ILE A 79 -2.57 -3.63 12.27
N PRO A 80 -2.81 -4.11 13.50
CA PRO A 80 -2.77 -5.54 13.83
C PRO A 80 -3.60 -6.46 12.93
N ASN A 81 -4.61 -5.93 12.24
CA ASN A 81 -5.48 -6.70 11.36
C ASN A 81 -5.02 -6.75 9.88
N GLY A 82 -3.92 -6.07 9.55
CA GLY A 82 -3.42 -5.94 8.19
C GLY A 82 -2.76 -7.22 7.62
N ARG A 83 -2.76 -7.36 6.28
CA ARG A 83 -2.06 -8.46 5.59
C ARG A 83 -0.54 -8.46 5.86
N ALA A 84 0.06 -7.27 5.92
CA ALA A 84 1.48 -7.11 6.19
C ALA A 84 1.86 -7.66 7.57
N VAL A 85 1.01 -7.43 8.60
CA VAL A 85 1.21 -7.97 9.94
C VAL A 85 1.15 -9.49 9.94
N ARG A 86 0.18 -10.10 9.22
CA ARG A 86 0.07 -11.56 9.12
C ARG A 86 1.33 -12.19 8.52
N ALA A 87 1.84 -11.60 7.44
CA ALA A 87 3.06 -12.09 6.80
C ALA A 87 4.27 -11.98 7.74
N ARG A 88 4.36 -10.86 8.48
CA ARG A 88 5.43 -10.64 9.45
C ARG A 88 5.29 -11.56 10.66
N PHE A 89 4.08 -11.76 11.17
CA PHE A 89 3.80 -12.67 12.27
C PHE A 89 4.27 -14.10 11.97
N VAL A 90 4.03 -14.61 10.76
CA VAL A 90 4.53 -15.93 10.35
C VAL A 90 6.05 -16.04 10.48
N GLN A 91 6.78 -14.99 10.06
CA GLN A 91 8.24 -14.98 10.16
C GLN A 91 8.73 -14.94 11.62
N VAL A 92 8.09 -14.10 12.43
CA VAL A 92 8.40 -13.99 13.86
C VAL A 92 8.02 -15.27 14.61
N ALA A 93 6.82 -15.82 14.37
CA ALA A 93 6.35 -17.07 14.97
C ALA A 93 7.28 -18.26 14.67
N ARG A 94 7.87 -18.30 13.46
CA ARG A 94 8.88 -19.32 13.12
C ARG A 94 10.18 -19.13 13.90
N ARG A 95 10.61 -17.88 14.14
CA ARG A 95 11.81 -17.60 14.96
C ARG A 95 11.62 -17.93 16.42
N PHE A 96 10.43 -17.70 16.94
CA PHE A 96 10.05 -18.06 18.32
C PHE A 96 9.67 -19.54 18.50
N GLY A 97 9.75 -20.35 17.44
CA GLY A 97 9.42 -21.77 17.51
C GLY A 97 7.92 -22.10 17.67
N ILE A 98 7.05 -21.09 17.58
CA ILE A 98 5.59 -21.24 17.66
C ILE A 98 5.03 -21.89 16.40
N LEU A 99 5.61 -21.56 15.24
CA LEU A 99 5.27 -22.16 13.97
C LEU A 99 6.49 -22.92 13.42
N ARG A 100 6.32 -24.20 13.14
CA ARG A 100 7.38 -25.01 12.53
C ARG A 100 7.75 -24.48 11.14
N ARG A 101 9.02 -24.60 10.76
CA ARG A 101 9.54 -24.06 9.49
C ARG A 101 8.96 -24.74 8.26
N ASP A 102 8.67 -26.02 8.36
CA ASP A 102 8.13 -26.90 7.32
C ASP A 102 6.62 -26.75 7.07
N VAL A 103 5.91 -26.03 7.95
CA VAL A 103 4.45 -25.86 7.84
C VAL A 103 4.13 -24.76 6.80
N ASP A 104 3.24 -25.08 5.85
CA ASP A 104 2.68 -24.10 4.94
C ASP A 104 1.73 -23.15 5.69
N PRO A 105 2.04 -21.84 5.72
CA PRO A 105 1.21 -20.85 6.41
C PRO A 105 -0.23 -20.76 5.89
N ARG A 106 -0.47 -21.18 4.64
CA ARG A 106 -1.81 -21.18 4.02
C ARG A 106 -2.74 -22.22 4.63
N LYS A 107 -2.16 -23.28 5.21
CA LYS A 107 -2.89 -24.38 5.88
C LYS A 107 -3.14 -24.13 7.36
N VAL A 108 -2.69 -22.99 7.91
CA VAL A 108 -2.79 -22.66 9.33
C VAL A 108 -3.69 -21.44 9.52
N ASN A 109 -4.50 -21.44 10.54
CA ASN A 109 -5.29 -20.28 10.95
C ASN A 109 -4.41 -19.22 11.62
N ILE A 110 -3.65 -18.45 10.80
CA ILE A 110 -2.76 -17.40 11.28
C ILE A 110 -3.52 -16.33 12.07
N SER A 111 -4.74 -15.98 11.68
CA SER A 111 -5.54 -14.98 12.40
C SER A 111 -5.93 -15.44 13.80
N GLY A 112 -6.26 -16.71 13.96
CA GLY A 112 -6.52 -17.32 15.27
C GLY A 112 -5.26 -17.38 16.14
N MET A 113 -4.10 -17.68 15.54
CA MET A 113 -2.82 -17.63 16.24
C MET A 113 -2.49 -16.21 16.70
N MET A 114 -2.62 -15.20 15.84
CA MET A 114 -2.36 -13.80 16.19
C MET A 114 -3.20 -13.36 17.39
N LYS A 115 -4.50 -13.70 17.42
CA LYS A 115 -5.37 -13.43 18.57
C LYS A 115 -4.91 -14.12 19.84
N ARG A 116 -4.42 -15.37 19.73
CA ARG A 116 -3.93 -16.15 20.88
C ARG A 116 -2.65 -15.58 21.49
N TYR A 117 -1.81 -14.99 20.64
CA TYR A 117 -0.52 -14.40 21.03
C TYR A 117 -0.58 -12.87 21.15
N ASP A 118 -1.78 -12.29 21.15
CA ASP A 118 -1.97 -10.86 21.40
C ASP A 118 -1.43 -10.47 22.79
N GLY A 119 -0.80 -9.30 22.88
CA GLY A 119 -0.15 -8.84 24.11
C GLY A 119 1.11 -9.62 24.53
N THR A 120 1.59 -10.57 23.72
CA THR A 120 2.83 -11.30 24.00
C THR A 120 4.04 -10.71 23.31
N PRO A 121 5.28 -11.05 23.72
CA PRO A 121 6.50 -10.60 23.04
C PRO A 121 6.53 -10.92 21.55
N VAL A 122 5.83 -11.94 21.10
CA VAL A 122 5.73 -12.31 19.67
C VAL A 122 4.92 -11.28 18.88
N ALA A 123 3.80 -10.82 19.45
CA ALA A 123 3.00 -9.77 18.85
C ALA A 123 3.76 -8.45 18.83
N GLU A 124 4.39 -8.08 19.94
CA GLU A 124 5.20 -6.85 20.04
C GLU A 124 6.38 -6.87 19.06
N GLU A 125 7.13 -7.95 18.94
CA GLU A 125 8.23 -8.09 17.98
C GLU A 125 7.71 -8.02 16.54
N THR A 126 6.52 -8.56 16.28
CA THR A 126 5.88 -8.49 14.95
C THR A 126 5.59 -7.05 14.55
N LEU A 127 4.97 -6.27 15.44
CA LEU A 127 4.65 -4.86 15.19
C LEU A 127 5.92 -3.99 15.13
N SER A 128 6.84 -4.19 16.06
CA SER A 128 8.13 -3.46 16.09
C SER A 128 8.90 -3.62 14.79
N LYS A 129 9.00 -4.85 14.28
CA LYS A 129 9.65 -5.09 12.97
C LYS A 129 8.92 -4.44 11.81
N LEU A 130 7.59 -4.53 11.79
CA LEU A 130 6.81 -3.90 10.73
C LEU A 130 7.03 -2.38 10.73
N PHE A 131 6.96 -1.75 11.91
CA PHE A 131 7.19 -0.31 12.05
C PHE A 131 8.59 0.07 11.60
N HIS A 132 9.61 -0.62 12.10
CA HIS A 132 11.00 -0.31 11.75
C HIS A 132 11.31 -0.48 10.25
N GLU A 133 10.77 -1.50 9.62
CA GLU A 133 11.08 -1.81 8.21
C GLU A 133 10.30 -0.96 7.22
N ARG A 134 9.03 -0.66 7.50
CA ARG A 134 8.11 -0.04 6.54
C ARG A 134 7.64 1.36 6.90
N MET A 135 7.76 1.77 8.14
CA MET A 135 7.22 3.02 8.64
C MET A 135 8.30 3.91 9.23
N ASP A 136 8.01 5.19 9.29
CA ASP A 136 8.77 6.20 10.02
C ASP A 136 7.81 7.02 10.89
N ILE A 137 7.49 6.47 12.06
CA ILE A 137 6.57 7.11 13.01
C ILE A 137 7.17 8.42 13.53
N PRO A 138 8.46 8.47 13.99
CA PRO A 138 9.05 9.72 14.45
C PRO A 138 9.06 10.82 13.38
N GLY A 139 9.55 10.53 12.17
CA GLY A 139 9.57 11.51 11.09
C GLY A 139 8.16 11.96 10.65
N THR A 140 7.14 11.11 10.83
CA THR A 140 5.75 11.51 10.57
C THR A 140 5.19 12.39 11.70
N MET A 141 5.56 12.14 12.97
CA MET A 141 5.21 13.01 14.09
C MET A 141 5.83 14.40 13.92
N ASP A 142 7.09 14.47 13.49
CA ASP A 142 7.77 15.75 13.22
C ASP A 142 7.03 16.50 12.10
N LEU A 143 6.69 15.83 11.00
CA LEU A 143 5.92 16.43 9.92
C LEU A 143 4.54 16.95 10.39
N MET A 144 3.82 16.19 11.22
CA MET A 144 2.54 16.64 11.77
C MET A 144 2.74 17.87 12.67
N SER A 145 3.82 17.90 13.45
CA SER A 145 4.18 19.05 14.28
C SER A 145 4.50 20.28 13.41
N ASP A 146 5.28 20.12 12.34
CA ASP A 146 5.60 21.20 11.39
C ASP A 146 4.32 21.77 10.75
N ILE A 147 3.36 20.90 10.41
CA ILE A 147 2.05 21.33 9.88
C ILE A 147 1.28 22.13 10.92
N GLN A 148 1.20 21.64 12.15
CA GLN A 148 0.45 22.30 13.24
C GLN A 148 1.09 23.62 13.68
N ASN A 149 2.39 23.73 13.61
CA ASN A 149 3.13 24.96 13.89
C ASN A 149 3.07 25.98 12.74
N GLY A 150 2.61 25.57 11.55
CA GLY A 150 2.54 26.42 10.36
C GLY A 150 3.82 26.48 9.52
N ASP A 151 4.85 25.71 9.87
CA ASP A 151 6.11 25.59 9.12
C ASP A 151 5.88 24.90 7.77
N VAL A 152 4.92 23.96 7.73
CA VAL A 152 4.45 23.29 6.52
C VAL A 152 2.97 23.59 6.30
N ARG A 153 2.65 24.22 5.18
CA ARG A 153 1.25 24.55 4.84
C ARG A 153 0.62 23.48 3.96
N ILE A 154 -0.62 23.14 4.27
CA ILE A 154 -1.45 22.31 3.43
C ILE A 154 -2.12 23.19 2.37
N ILE A 155 -1.94 22.87 1.10
CA ILE A 155 -2.55 23.60 -0.02
C ILE A 155 -3.47 22.62 -0.75
N VAL A 156 -4.75 22.97 -0.87
CA VAL A 156 -5.72 22.22 -1.66
C VAL A 156 -5.78 22.80 -3.07
N THR A 157 -5.54 21.97 -4.08
CA THR A 157 -5.47 22.40 -5.48
C THR A 157 -6.30 21.49 -6.39
N PRO A 158 -6.76 22.01 -7.55
CA PRO A 158 -7.27 21.15 -8.60
C PRO A 158 -6.17 20.21 -9.13
N PRO A 159 -6.54 19.18 -9.93
CA PRO A 159 -5.58 18.23 -10.48
C PRO A 159 -4.47 18.91 -11.27
N GLY A 160 -3.22 18.67 -10.87
CA GLY A 160 -2.02 19.18 -11.50
C GLY A 160 -1.22 18.09 -12.22
N PRO A 161 -0.16 18.47 -12.96
CA PRO A 161 0.70 17.52 -13.68
C PRO A 161 1.49 16.60 -12.72
N LEU A 162 1.80 17.07 -11.51
CA LEU A 162 2.54 16.27 -10.50
C LEU A 162 1.76 15.06 -10.01
N GLY A 163 0.44 15.14 -9.98
CA GLY A 163 -0.41 14.01 -9.62
C GLY A 163 -0.64 13.01 -10.75
N GLN A 164 -0.21 13.29 -11.98
CA GLN A 164 -0.38 12.43 -13.14
C GLN A 164 0.85 11.53 -13.33
N SER A 165 0.95 10.40 -12.62
CA SER A 165 1.94 9.40 -12.98
C SER A 165 1.28 8.15 -13.54
N PRO A 166 1.67 7.72 -14.74
CA PRO A 166 1.18 6.46 -15.32
C PRO A 166 1.59 5.23 -14.52
N ARG A 167 2.56 5.36 -13.59
CA ARG A 167 3.01 4.27 -12.70
C ARG A 167 2.15 4.10 -11.45
N SER A 168 1.45 5.13 -10.98
CA SER A 168 0.63 5.04 -9.76
C SER A 168 -0.55 4.06 -9.87
N GLU A 169 -0.99 3.73 -11.07
CA GLU A 169 -2.00 2.69 -11.29
C GLU A 169 -1.42 1.27 -11.32
N ARG A 170 -0.09 1.12 -11.50
CA ARG A 170 0.58 -0.18 -11.64
C ARG A 170 1.22 -0.69 -10.35
N ASP A 171 1.61 0.19 -9.44
CA ASP A 171 2.19 -0.16 -8.13
C ASP A 171 1.13 -0.26 -7.01
N MET A 172 -0.11 -0.42 -7.38
CA MET A 172 -1.11 -0.82 -6.42
C MET A 172 -0.62 -2.07 -5.71
N LEU A 173 -0.51 -2.00 -4.39
CA LEU A 173 -0.73 -3.18 -3.55
C LEU A 173 -2.14 -3.66 -3.92
N LEU A 174 -2.17 -4.52 -4.92
CA LEU A 174 -3.34 -4.95 -5.64
C LEU A 174 -4.44 -5.32 -4.65
N PRO A 175 -5.67 -4.77 -4.79
CA PRO A 175 -6.81 -5.48 -4.27
C PRO A 175 -6.65 -6.91 -4.76
N ALA A 176 -6.95 -7.89 -3.94
CA ALA A 176 -6.84 -9.29 -4.33
C ALA A 176 -7.67 -9.49 -5.59
N TRP A 177 -7.01 -9.38 -6.73
CA TRP A 177 -7.59 -9.75 -8.01
C TRP A 177 -7.90 -11.23 -7.88
N SER A 178 -9.05 -11.64 -8.33
CA SER A 178 -9.30 -13.06 -8.43
C SER A 178 -8.22 -13.66 -9.33
N ASP A 179 -7.79 -14.89 -9.08
CA ASP A 179 -6.80 -15.57 -9.93
C ASP A 179 -7.22 -15.54 -11.40
N ARG A 180 -8.51 -15.46 -11.68
CA ARG A 180 -9.10 -15.32 -13.00
C ARG A 180 -8.78 -13.96 -13.64
N ASP A 181 -8.97 -12.85 -12.92
CA ASP A 181 -8.68 -11.50 -13.44
C ASP A 181 -7.18 -11.30 -13.66
N LEU A 182 -6.35 -11.94 -12.84
CA LEU A 182 -4.89 -11.92 -12.98
C LEU A 182 -4.46 -12.66 -14.23
N ARG A 183 -5.02 -13.85 -14.49
CA ARG A 183 -4.74 -14.65 -15.68
C ARG A 183 -5.17 -13.93 -16.93
N GLU A 184 -6.38 -13.41 -16.99
CA GLU A 184 -6.90 -12.67 -18.14
C GLU A 184 -6.04 -11.44 -18.48
N LYS A 185 -5.57 -10.70 -17.48
CA LYS A 185 -4.67 -9.55 -17.71
C LYS A 185 -3.27 -9.96 -18.13
N LEU A 186 -2.73 -11.05 -17.59
CA LEU A 186 -1.43 -11.59 -18.01
C LEU A 186 -1.51 -12.09 -19.45
N GLU A 187 -2.57 -12.80 -19.81
CA GLU A 187 -2.82 -13.30 -21.15
C GLU A 187 -2.94 -12.15 -22.15
N ASN A 188 -3.78 -11.15 -21.87
CA ASN A 188 -3.91 -9.94 -22.70
C ASN A 188 -2.59 -9.17 -22.85
N ARG A 189 -1.77 -9.12 -21.80
CA ARG A 189 -0.45 -8.50 -21.85
C ARG A 189 0.49 -9.28 -22.76
N LEU A 190 0.58 -10.61 -22.58
CA LEU A 190 1.43 -11.46 -23.39
C LEU A 190 1.02 -11.41 -24.86
N LEU A 191 -0.27 -11.48 -25.18
CA LEU A 191 -0.79 -11.39 -26.55
C LEU A 191 -0.49 -10.02 -27.21
N SER A 192 -0.37 -8.96 -26.43
CA SER A 192 -0.04 -7.61 -26.91
C SER A 192 1.46 -7.37 -27.13
N GLU A 193 2.33 -8.24 -26.60
CA GLU A 193 3.78 -8.08 -26.71
C GLU A 193 4.27 -8.25 -28.17
N ARG A 194 5.32 -7.51 -28.51
CA ARG A 194 6.00 -7.62 -29.81
C ARG A 194 7.12 -8.64 -29.71
N CYS A 195 7.13 -9.59 -30.62
CA CYS A 195 8.19 -10.58 -30.75
C CYS A 195 8.93 -10.44 -32.09
N ILE A 196 10.18 -10.88 -32.08
CA ILE A 196 11.02 -11.00 -33.28
C ILE A 196 11.14 -12.50 -33.54
N MET A 197 10.71 -12.91 -34.72
CA MET A 197 10.84 -14.30 -35.19
C MET A 197 11.99 -14.38 -36.20
N VAL A 198 12.81 -15.39 -36.05
CA VAL A 198 13.88 -15.71 -37.00
C VAL A 198 13.62 -17.11 -37.60
N CYS A 199 13.49 -17.19 -38.88
CA CYS A 199 13.40 -18.48 -39.56
C CYS A 199 14.76 -19.20 -39.50
N LEU A 200 14.82 -20.38 -38.92
CA LEU A 200 16.07 -21.13 -38.80
C LEU A 200 16.56 -21.70 -40.14
N ASN A 201 15.71 -21.76 -41.15
CA ASN A 201 16.08 -22.28 -42.49
C ASN A 201 16.63 -21.18 -43.41
N CYS A 202 15.93 -20.02 -43.49
CA CYS A 202 16.33 -18.94 -44.41
C CYS A 202 16.83 -17.67 -43.69
N LEU A 203 16.93 -17.69 -42.36
CA LEU A 203 17.37 -16.57 -41.49
C LEU A 203 16.55 -15.29 -41.66
N ASN A 204 15.39 -15.37 -42.31
CA ASN A 204 14.51 -14.23 -42.44
C ASN A 204 13.96 -13.78 -41.09
N VAL A 205 13.95 -12.47 -40.84
CA VAL A 205 13.53 -11.85 -39.58
C VAL A 205 12.18 -11.18 -39.80
N ALA A 206 11.19 -11.58 -39.03
CA ALA A 206 9.87 -10.96 -39.04
C ALA A 206 9.55 -10.41 -37.64
N ARG A 207 8.90 -9.25 -37.58
CA ARG A 207 8.38 -8.65 -36.36
C ARG A 207 6.87 -8.82 -36.33
N SER A 208 6.34 -9.40 -35.25
CA SER A 208 4.91 -9.61 -35.07
C SER A 208 4.49 -9.37 -33.61
N ARG A 209 3.19 -9.33 -33.38
CA ARG A 209 2.63 -9.48 -32.03
C ARG A 209 2.36 -10.94 -31.75
N VAL A 210 2.48 -11.35 -30.48
CA VAL A 210 2.20 -12.74 -30.06
C VAL A 210 0.80 -13.16 -30.48
N SER A 211 -0.20 -12.29 -30.37
CA SER A 211 -1.59 -12.56 -30.79
C SER A 211 -1.76 -12.92 -32.29
N ARG A 212 -0.78 -12.63 -33.13
CA ARG A 212 -0.83 -12.96 -34.58
C ARG A 212 -0.06 -14.21 -34.92
N LEU A 213 0.45 -14.94 -33.92
CA LEU A 213 1.23 -16.17 -34.16
C LEU A 213 0.35 -17.41 -34.23
N GLU A 214 -0.85 -17.39 -33.65
CA GLU A 214 -1.80 -18.50 -33.66
C GLU A 214 -2.44 -18.73 -35.05
N ASP A 215 -2.43 -17.72 -35.93
CA ASP A 215 -3.05 -17.76 -37.28
C ASP A 215 -2.07 -18.15 -38.41
N ARG A 216 -0.90 -18.78 -38.07
CA ARG A 216 0.08 -19.16 -39.10
C ARG A 216 0.58 -20.58 -38.98
#